data_b4f0a8ec7ad14021c08f13c061d319c9
#
_entry.id   b4f0a8ec7ad14021c08f13c061d319c9
#
_cell.length_a   1.000
_cell.length_b   1.000
_cell.length_c   1.000
_cell.angle_alpha   90.00
_cell.angle_beta   90.00
_cell.angle_gamma   90.00
#
_symmetry.space_group_name_H-M   'P 1'
#
loop_
_entity.id
_entity.type
_entity.pdbx_description
1 polymer ?
#
loop_
_entity_poly.entity_id
_entity_poly.type
_entity_poly.pdbx_seq_one_letter_code
_entity_poly.pdbx_strand_id
1 'polypeptide(L)'
;MDYRNQSLGALAIAIPRASRLFRQHQLDFCCGGRQSLARAAERKGLDIDRLENELAALAATPAHSRDWRTAPLGEVIDYILPRFHQRHREQLSELVLMAEKVERVHGDKPTCPRGLAKQLNLIRLDLEDHMMKEEQILFPLIKQGMGPQAAGPISVMEHEHDEAGEQLEVVKFLTDNVTPPEGACTTWRALYNGIDEFIGDLMEHISLENNLLF
;
A
#
# COMPACT_ATOMS: atom_id res chain seq x y z
N MET A 1 4.91 22.43 13.74
CA MET A 1 5.03 21.02 14.21
C MET A 1 6.37 20.53 13.72
N ASP A 2 7.09 19.71 14.49
CA ASP A 2 8.34 19.09 14.03
C ASP A 2 8.00 17.79 13.31
N TYR A 3 7.91 17.82 11.98
CA TYR A 3 7.61 16.63 11.19
C TYR A 3 8.86 15.78 10.92
N ARG A 4 10.04 16.41 10.85
CA ARG A 4 11.29 15.72 10.44
C ARG A 4 11.71 14.59 11.37
N ASN A 5 11.39 14.70 12.65
CA ASN A 5 11.72 13.68 13.66
C ASN A 5 10.63 12.63 13.86
N GLN A 6 9.46 12.81 13.25
CA GLN A 6 8.38 11.83 13.30
C GLN A 6 8.60 10.71 12.30
N SER A 7 8.09 9.52 12.60
CA SER A 7 8.15 8.37 11.69
C SER A 7 7.20 8.56 10.50
N LEU A 8 7.57 8.00 9.34
CA LEU A 8 6.72 8.04 8.15
C LEU A 8 5.34 7.43 8.41
N GLY A 9 5.29 6.30 9.13
CA GLY A 9 4.03 5.66 9.49
C GLY A 9 3.12 6.55 10.35
N ALA A 10 3.69 7.17 11.41
CA ALA A 10 2.93 8.08 12.25
C ALA A 10 2.39 9.29 11.47
N LEU A 11 3.18 9.85 10.55
CA LEU A 11 2.76 10.94 9.69
C LEU A 11 1.69 10.50 8.68
N ALA A 12 1.80 9.29 8.11
CA ALA A 12 0.81 8.74 7.19
C ALA A 12 -0.58 8.58 7.84
N ILE A 13 -0.60 8.18 9.11
CA ILE A 13 -1.84 8.04 9.89
C ILE A 13 -2.38 9.40 10.36
N ALA A 14 -1.48 10.31 10.78
CA ALA A 14 -1.88 11.58 11.39
C ALA A 14 -2.34 12.63 10.39
N ILE A 15 -1.80 12.62 9.17
CA ILE A 15 -2.03 13.67 8.18
C ILE A 15 -2.76 13.09 6.97
N PRO A 16 -4.01 13.50 6.71
CA PRO A 16 -4.75 13.05 5.55
C PRO A 16 -3.99 13.26 4.24
N ARG A 17 -3.95 12.27 3.38
CA ARG A 17 -3.24 12.26 2.10
C ARG A 17 -1.70 12.27 2.21
N ALA A 18 -1.09 12.20 3.39
CA ALA A 18 0.36 12.06 3.50
C ALA A 18 0.86 10.77 2.83
N SER A 19 0.10 9.68 2.87
CA SER A 19 0.38 8.44 2.13
C SER A 19 0.59 8.68 0.64
N ARG A 20 -0.27 9.51 0.02
CA ARG A 20 -0.12 9.88 -1.40
C ARG A 20 1.15 10.69 -1.65
N LEU A 21 1.47 11.66 -0.78
CA LEU A 21 2.70 12.45 -0.86
C LEU A 21 3.93 11.55 -0.76
N PHE A 22 3.94 10.62 0.21
CA PHE A 22 5.05 9.69 0.39
C PHE A 22 5.24 8.78 -0.84
N ARG A 23 4.16 8.28 -1.44
CA ARG A 23 4.22 7.52 -2.69
C ARG A 23 4.83 8.32 -3.83
N GLN A 24 4.43 9.58 -4.02
CA GLN A 24 4.97 10.46 -5.06
C GLN A 24 6.49 10.64 -4.93
N HIS A 25 6.99 10.64 -3.71
CA HIS A 25 8.42 10.73 -3.41
C HIS A 25 9.10 9.36 -3.22
N GLN A 26 8.39 8.25 -3.49
CA GLN A 26 8.88 6.88 -3.32
C GLN A 26 9.41 6.60 -1.90
N LEU A 27 8.76 7.18 -0.89
CA LEU A 27 9.04 6.94 0.53
C LEU A 27 8.16 5.78 1.01
N ASP A 28 8.81 4.76 1.59
CA ASP A 28 8.12 3.62 2.16
C ASP A 28 7.63 3.96 3.57
N PHE A 29 6.34 4.20 3.70
CA PHE A 29 5.65 4.51 4.94
C PHE A 29 4.88 3.32 5.53
N CYS A 30 4.78 2.21 4.82
CA CYS A 30 4.08 1.00 5.24
C CYS A 30 5.02 0.01 5.95
N CYS A 31 5.95 -0.62 5.25
CA CYS A 31 6.90 -1.58 5.83
C CYS A 31 8.10 -0.85 6.48
N GLY A 32 8.64 0.18 5.82
CA GLY A 32 9.69 1.05 6.35
C GLY A 32 9.21 2.22 7.19
N GLY A 33 7.96 2.22 7.63
CA GLY A 33 7.30 3.35 8.29
C GLY A 33 7.90 3.79 9.63
N ARG A 34 8.70 2.96 10.28
CA ARG A 34 9.37 3.27 11.56
C ARG A 34 10.51 4.29 11.44
N GLN A 35 11.06 4.53 10.25
CA GLN A 35 12.11 5.53 10.04
C GLN A 35 11.55 6.95 10.09
N SER A 36 12.39 7.92 10.56
CA SER A 36 11.99 9.34 10.57
C SER A 36 11.93 9.92 9.15
N LEU A 37 11.10 10.96 8.97
CA LEU A 37 11.02 11.71 7.71
C LEU A 37 12.40 12.23 7.26
N ALA A 38 13.21 12.76 8.21
CA ALA A 38 14.56 13.27 7.91
C ALA A 38 15.45 12.16 7.32
N ARG A 39 15.49 10.98 7.96
CA ARG A 39 16.30 9.85 7.49
C ARG A 39 15.83 9.33 6.13
N ALA A 40 14.52 9.27 5.92
CA ALA A 40 13.95 8.83 4.65
C ALA A 40 14.27 9.82 3.52
N ALA A 41 14.16 11.13 3.77
CA ALA A 41 14.50 12.18 2.83
C ALA A 41 15.99 12.16 2.48
N GLU A 42 16.88 12.04 3.46
CA GLU A 42 18.34 11.94 3.27
C GLU A 42 18.70 10.77 2.35
N ARG A 43 18.16 9.56 2.62
CA ARG A 43 18.42 8.36 1.81
C ARG A 43 17.99 8.49 0.35
N LYS A 44 16.98 9.31 0.08
CA LYS A 44 16.43 9.55 -1.27
C LYS A 44 16.95 10.85 -1.90
N GLY A 45 17.79 11.64 -1.19
CA GLY A 45 18.28 12.92 -1.68
C GLY A 45 17.19 13.97 -1.86
N LEU A 46 16.14 13.91 -1.04
CA LEU A 46 14.99 14.81 -1.10
C LEU A 46 15.20 16.03 -0.20
N ASP A 47 14.64 17.17 -0.61
CA ASP A 47 14.62 18.39 0.18
C ASP A 47 13.63 18.25 1.34
N ILE A 48 14.15 18.14 2.55
CA ILE A 48 13.36 17.95 3.78
C ILE A 48 12.46 19.16 4.08
N ASP A 49 12.94 20.39 3.83
CA ASP A 49 12.18 21.60 4.12
C ASP A 49 10.97 21.70 3.17
N ARG A 50 11.13 21.27 1.92
CA ARG A 50 10.04 21.16 0.97
C ARG A 50 9.01 20.13 1.41
N LEU A 51 9.44 18.92 1.83
CA LEU A 51 8.54 17.88 2.31
C LEU A 51 7.76 18.32 3.57
N GLU A 52 8.41 19.01 4.51
CA GLU A 52 7.74 19.56 5.69
C GLU A 52 6.66 20.60 5.32
N ASN A 53 6.96 21.47 4.34
CA ASN A 53 6.00 22.46 3.86
C ASN A 53 4.79 21.78 3.17
N GLU A 54 5.01 20.76 2.36
CA GLU A 54 3.94 19.98 1.71
C GLU A 54 3.06 19.27 2.76
N LEU A 55 3.67 18.65 3.80
CA LEU A 55 2.94 18.04 4.92
C LEU A 55 2.16 19.07 5.73
N ALA A 56 2.74 20.24 5.98
CA ALA A 56 2.05 21.33 6.70
C ALA A 56 0.81 21.82 5.93
N ALA A 57 0.91 21.95 4.61
CA ALA A 57 -0.21 22.31 3.76
C ALA A 57 -1.33 21.25 3.79
N LEU A 58 -0.97 19.96 3.78
CA LEU A 58 -1.92 18.87 3.91
C LEU A 58 -2.61 18.89 5.29
N ALA A 59 -1.84 19.08 6.36
CA ALA A 59 -2.36 19.13 7.73
C ALA A 59 -3.30 20.33 7.98
N ALA A 60 -3.09 21.44 7.27
CA ALA A 60 -3.95 22.62 7.35
C ALA A 60 -5.27 22.46 6.57
N THR A 61 -5.37 21.49 5.70
CA THR A 61 -6.57 21.23 4.90
C THR A 61 -7.61 20.49 5.76
N PRO A 62 -8.85 21.00 5.92
CA PRO A 62 -9.88 20.28 6.66
C PRO A 62 -10.07 18.89 6.08
N ALA A 63 -9.87 17.87 6.89
CA ALA A 63 -10.12 16.49 6.48
C ALA A 63 -11.53 16.10 6.92
N HIS A 64 -12.28 15.50 6.00
CA HIS A 64 -13.52 14.80 6.33
C HIS A 64 -13.24 13.34 6.74
N SER A 65 -11.94 12.98 6.89
CA SER A 65 -11.51 11.64 7.28
C SER A 65 -11.46 11.52 8.82
N ARG A 66 -11.85 10.34 9.29
CA ARG A 66 -11.79 9.96 10.70
C ARG A 66 -10.35 9.90 11.18
N ASP A 67 -10.08 10.39 12.39
CA ASP A 67 -8.80 10.18 13.07
C ASP A 67 -8.77 8.77 13.68
N TRP A 68 -8.07 7.86 13.02
CA TRP A 68 -7.95 6.46 13.44
C TRP A 68 -7.10 6.26 14.69
N ARG A 69 -6.25 7.22 15.08
CA ARG A 69 -5.36 7.12 16.25
C ARG A 69 -6.12 7.02 17.57
N THR A 70 -7.35 7.52 17.62
CA THR A 70 -8.21 7.52 18.79
C THR A 70 -9.35 6.54 18.70
N ALA A 71 -9.45 5.79 17.59
CA ALA A 71 -10.51 4.83 17.37
C ALA A 71 -10.21 3.52 18.12
N PRO A 72 -11.24 2.82 18.63
CA PRO A 72 -11.08 1.45 19.11
C PRO A 72 -10.55 0.54 17.99
N LEU A 73 -9.64 -0.39 18.32
CA LEU A 73 -9.03 -1.30 17.32
C LEU A 73 -10.08 -2.09 16.54
N GLY A 74 -11.18 -2.49 17.19
CA GLY A 74 -12.29 -3.18 16.51
C GLY A 74 -12.92 -2.35 15.38
N GLU A 75 -12.99 -1.02 15.53
CA GLU A 75 -13.51 -0.15 14.47
C GLU A 75 -12.52 0.06 13.32
N VAL A 76 -11.21 0.01 13.62
CA VAL A 76 -10.17 0.01 12.57
C VAL A 76 -10.31 -1.26 11.72
N ILE A 77 -10.48 -2.43 12.37
CA ILE A 77 -10.71 -3.70 11.68
C ILE A 77 -12.00 -3.65 10.84
N ASP A 78 -13.09 -3.13 11.39
CA ASP A 78 -14.36 -3.02 10.67
C ASP A 78 -14.27 -2.07 9.45
N TYR A 79 -13.32 -1.15 9.45
CA TYR A 79 -13.00 -0.33 8.30
C TYR A 79 -12.11 -1.06 7.27
N ILE A 80 -11.09 -1.78 7.74
CA ILE A 80 -10.14 -2.51 6.87
C ILE A 80 -10.86 -3.54 6.00
N LEU A 81 -11.76 -4.32 6.58
CA LEU A 81 -12.43 -5.42 5.88
C LEU A 81 -13.13 -4.99 4.57
N PRO A 82 -14.08 -4.04 4.56
CA PRO A 82 -14.74 -3.61 3.32
C PRO A 82 -13.86 -2.69 2.47
N ARG A 83 -13.02 -1.84 3.09
CA ARG A 83 -12.26 -0.82 2.36
C ARG A 83 -11.07 -1.42 1.62
N PHE A 84 -10.42 -2.43 2.20
CA PHE A 84 -9.20 -3.00 1.64
C PHE A 84 -9.37 -4.47 1.24
N HIS A 85 -9.76 -5.39 2.14
CA HIS A 85 -9.82 -6.81 1.82
C HIS A 85 -10.78 -7.10 0.67
N GLN A 86 -12.03 -6.63 0.76
CA GLN A 86 -12.98 -6.81 -0.33
C GLN A 86 -12.51 -6.12 -1.60
N ARG A 87 -12.00 -4.89 -1.48
CA ARG A 87 -11.52 -4.11 -2.62
C ARG A 87 -10.33 -4.76 -3.33
N HIS A 88 -9.36 -5.31 -2.59
CA HIS A 88 -8.21 -6.01 -3.18
C HIS A 88 -8.63 -7.28 -3.95
N ARG A 89 -9.58 -8.04 -3.42
CA ARG A 89 -10.15 -9.20 -4.14
C ARG A 89 -10.73 -8.81 -5.49
N GLU A 90 -11.49 -7.72 -5.53
CA GLU A 90 -12.08 -7.18 -6.76
C GLU A 90 -11.00 -6.64 -7.71
N GLN A 91 -10.12 -5.76 -7.23
CA GLN A 91 -9.07 -5.13 -8.03
C GLN A 91 -8.15 -6.18 -8.68
N LEU A 92 -7.61 -7.11 -7.91
CA LEU A 92 -6.66 -8.09 -8.43
C LEU A 92 -7.29 -9.04 -9.44
N SER A 93 -8.55 -9.42 -9.24
CA SER A 93 -9.28 -10.24 -10.20
C SER A 93 -9.42 -9.55 -11.57
N GLU A 94 -9.72 -8.25 -11.58
CA GLU A 94 -9.81 -7.45 -12.80
C GLU A 94 -8.43 -7.20 -13.43
N LEU A 95 -7.44 -6.84 -12.61
CA LEU A 95 -6.08 -6.50 -13.08
C LEU A 95 -5.40 -7.69 -13.74
N VAL A 96 -5.55 -8.91 -13.22
CA VAL A 96 -5.02 -10.13 -13.84
C VAL A 96 -5.60 -10.33 -15.24
N LEU A 97 -6.94 -10.23 -15.39
CA LEU A 97 -7.60 -10.39 -16.70
C LEU A 97 -7.17 -9.31 -17.70
N MET A 98 -7.00 -8.07 -17.23
CA MET A 98 -6.54 -6.97 -18.07
C MET A 98 -5.08 -7.17 -18.50
N ALA A 99 -4.21 -7.64 -17.60
CA ALA A 99 -2.81 -7.92 -17.90
C ALA A 99 -2.67 -9.06 -18.91
N GLU A 100 -3.41 -10.17 -18.74
CA GLU A 100 -3.47 -11.26 -19.72
C GLU A 100 -3.90 -10.78 -21.11
N LYS A 101 -4.91 -9.88 -21.16
CA LYS A 101 -5.35 -9.30 -22.42
C LYS A 101 -4.28 -8.42 -23.06
N VAL A 102 -3.59 -7.59 -22.27
CA VAL A 102 -2.51 -6.72 -22.78
C VAL A 102 -1.35 -7.55 -23.30
N GLU A 103 -0.90 -8.55 -22.56
CA GLU A 103 0.19 -9.44 -22.98
C GLU A 103 -0.18 -10.22 -24.26
N ARG A 104 -1.40 -10.73 -24.38
CA ARG A 104 -1.85 -11.46 -25.56
C ARG A 104 -1.93 -10.58 -26.80
N VAL A 105 -2.41 -9.33 -26.66
CA VAL A 105 -2.64 -8.41 -27.79
C VAL A 105 -1.38 -7.67 -28.22
N HIS A 106 -0.48 -7.41 -27.27
CA HIS A 106 0.71 -6.58 -27.50
C HIS A 106 2.04 -7.33 -27.25
N GLY A 107 1.98 -8.67 -27.20
CA GLY A 107 3.14 -9.50 -26.91
C GLY A 107 4.29 -9.38 -27.90
N ASP A 108 4.07 -8.84 -29.09
CA ASP A 108 5.10 -8.51 -30.09
C ASP A 108 5.87 -7.21 -29.80
N LYS A 109 5.30 -6.32 -28.98
CA LYS A 109 5.92 -5.03 -28.69
C LYS A 109 7.05 -5.18 -27.65
N PRO A 110 8.19 -4.48 -27.82
CA PRO A 110 9.28 -4.49 -26.85
C PRO A 110 8.87 -3.97 -25.47
N THR A 111 7.90 -3.03 -25.42
CA THR A 111 7.39 -2.40 -24.20
C THR A 111 6.29 -3.20 -23.53
N CYS A 112 5.90 -4.38 -24.08
CA CYS A 112 4.89 -5.22 -23.46
C CYS A 112 5.35 -5.70 -22.08
N PRO A 113 4.55 -5.53 -21.00
CA PRO A 113 4.91 -5.95 -19.65
C PRO A 113 4.78 -7.46 -19.46
N ARG A 114 5.61 -8.22 -20.19
CA ARG A 114 5.56 -9.68 -20.16
C ARG A 114 5.83 -10.22 -18.77
N GLY A 115 4.96 -11.09 -18.29
CA GLY A 115 5.02 -11.67 -16.95
C GLY A 115 4.21 -10.90 -15.90
N LEU A 116 3.64 -9.77 -16.26
CA LEU A 116 2.82 -8.96 -15.34
C LEU A 116 1.57 -9.71 -14.87
N ALA A 117 0.87 -10.41 -15.78
CA ALA A 117 -0.31 -11.20 -15.43
C ALA A 117 0.03 -12.30 -14.42
N LYS A 118 1.17 -12.98 -14.62
CA LYS A 118 1.67 -13.99 -13.67
C LYS A 118 1.99 -13.38 -12.31
N GLN A 119 2.67 -12.22 -12.29
CA GLN A 119 3.04 -11.53 -11.05
C GLN A 119 1.81 -11.06 -10.28
N LEU A 120 0.83 -10.44 -10.96
CA LEU A 120 -0.42 -10.01 -10.34
C LEU A 120 -1.24 -11.18 -9.79
N ASN A 121 -1.23 -12.33 -10.50
CA ASN A 121 -1.89 -13.53 -9.99
C ASN A 121 -1.18 -14.14 -8.78
N LEU A 122 0.16 -14.06 -8.71
CA LEU A 122 0.91 -14.46 -7.51
C LEU A 122 0.52 -13.58 -6.33
N ILE A 123 0.56 -12.26 -6.49
CA ILE A 123 0.11 -11.30 -5.45
C ILE A 123 -1.33 -11.62 -5.02
N ARG A 124 -2.22 -11.91 -5.95
CA ARG A 124 -3.62 -12.25 -5.65
C ARG A 124 -3.74 -13.46 -4.74
N LEU A 125 -2.96 -14.51 -4.98
CA LEU A 125 -2.99 -15.74 -4.18
C LEU A 125 -2.39 -15.52 -2.78
N ASP A 126 -1.24 -14.86 -2.72
CA ASP A 126 -0.55 -14.61 -1.46
C ASP A 126 -1.34 -13.64 -0.57
N LEU A 127 -1.91 -12.58 -1.16
CA LEU A 127 -2.72 -11.62 -0.41
C LEU A 127 -4.05 -12.24 0.06
N GLU A 128 -4.66 -13.16 -0.70
CA GLU A 128 -5.86 -13.87 -0.24
C GLU A 128 -5.56 -14.76 0.97
N ASP A 129 -4.44 -15.51 0.95
CA ASP A 129 -4.02 -16.31 2.09
C ASP A 129 -3.69 -15.46 3.32
N HIS A 130 -3.02 -14.33 3.13
CA HIS A 130 -2.73 -13.33 4.14
C HIS A 130 -4.01 -12.81 4.80
N MET A 131 -4.94 -12.25 4.02
CA MET A 131 -6.20 -11.71 4.51
C MET A 131 -7.05 -12.77 5.22
N MET A 132 -7.03 -14.03 4.76
CA MET A 132 -7.71 -15.12 5.45
C MET A 132 -7.14 -15.38 6.86
N LYS A 133 -5.83 -15.33 7.04
CA LYS A 133 -5.19 -15.47 8.36
C LYS A 133 -5.61 -14.35 9.30
N GLU A 134 -5.71 -13.13 8.80
CA GLU A 134 -6.17 -11.98 9.57
C GLU A 134 -7.64 -12.11 9.96
N GLU A 135 -8.50 -12.38 9.00
CA GLU A 135 -9.96 -12.51 9.21
C GLU A 135 -10.32 -13.65 10.17
N GLN A 136 -9.61 -14.77 10.09
CA GLN A 136 -9.94 -15.98 10.85
C GLN A 136 -9.20 -16.09 12.18
N ILE A 137 -8.03 -15.47 12.31
CA ILE A 137 -7.16 -15.66 13.49
C ILE A 137 -6.84 -14.32 14.15
N LEU A 138 -6.14 -13.41 13.46
CA LEU A 138 -5.55 -12.23 14.08
C LEU A 138 -6.61 -11.21 14.51
N PHE A 139 -7.53 -10.84 13.62
CA PHE A 139 -8.56 -9.85 13.94
C PHE A 139 -9.51 -10.30 15.05
N PRO A 140 -9.95 -11.57 15.11
CA PRO A 140 -10.67 -12.08 16.29
C PRO A 140 -9.87 -11.96 17.60
N LEU A 141 -8.57 -12.27 17.62
CA LEU A 141 -7.73 -12.12 18.80
C LEU A 141 -7.64 -10.66 19.27
N ILE A 142 -7.42 -9.74 18.34
CA ILE A 142 -7.37 -8.30 18.64
C ILE A 142 -8.70 -7.80 19.20
N LYS A 143 -9.83 -8.15 18.56
CA LYS A 143 -11.17 -7.76 19.01
C LYS A 143 -11.52 -8.28 20.41
N GLN A 144 -10.96 -9.42 20.80
CA GLN A 144 -11.14 -10.01 22.14
C GLN A 144 -10.15 -9.45 23.17
N GLY A 145 -9.25 -8.55 22.80
CA GLY A 145 -8.22 -8.02 23.71
C GLY A 145 -7.12 -9.02 24.07
N MET A 146 -6.92 -10.05 23.24
CA MET A 146 -5.96 -11.13 23.46
C MET A 146 -4.56 -10.79 22.91
N GLY A 147 -4.04 -9.59 23.21
CA GLY A 147 -2.77 -9.08 22.68
C GLY A 147 -1.57 -10.02 22.84
N PRO A 148 -1.31 -10.65 24.02
CA PRO A 148 -0.20 -11.59 24.15
C PRO A 148 -0.27 -12.78 23.20
N GLN A 149 -1.46 -13.28 22.86
CA GLN A 149 -1.66 -14.37 21.91
C GLN A 149 -1.56 -13.92 20.46
N ALA A 150 -1.74 -12.64 20.19
CA ALA A 150 -1.63 -12.06 18.87
C ALA A 150 -0.17 -11.84 18.41
N ALA A 151 0.81 -11.82 19.33
CA ALA A 151 2.20 -11.49 19.02
C ALA A 151 2.83 -12.41 17.96
N GLY A 152 2.58 -13.71 18.00
CA GLY A 152 3.05 -14.64 16.97
C GLY A 152 2.41 -14.38 15.59
N PRO A 153 1.07 -14.37 15.49
CA PRO A 153 0.39 -13.98 14.27
C PRO A 153 0.84 -12.63 13.70
N ILE A 154 1.00 -11.59 14.53
CA ILE A 154 1.49 -10.27 14.10
C ILE A 154 2.86 -10.38 13.42
N SER A 155 3.81 -11.12 14.02
CA SER A 155 5.15 -11.27 13.43
C SER A 155 5.10 -11.95 12.05
N VAL A 156 4.15 -12.87 11.83
CA VAL A 156 3.95 -13.49 10.52
C VAL A 156 3.39 -12.46 9.53
N MET A 157 2.40 -11.66 9.94
CA MET A 157 1.81 -10.63 9.06
C MET A 157 2.83 -9.56 8.69
N GLU A 158 3.65 -9.07 9.64
CA GLU A 158 4.72 -8.10 9.34
C GLU A 158 5.70 -8.66 8.30
N HIS A 159 6.05 -9.94 8.36
CA HIS A 159 6.93 -10.57 7.36
C HIS A 159 6.26 -10.67 5.98
N GLU A 160 5.00 -11.07 5.93
CA GLU A 160 4.23 -11.14 4.68
C GLU A 160 4.01 -9.75 4.07
N HIS A 161 3.93 -8.69 4.88
CA HIS A 161 3.92 -7.30 4.40
C HIS A 161 5.23 -6.90 3.70
N ASP A 162 6.37 -7.31 4.24
CA ASP A 162 7.67 -7.09 3.59
C ASP A 162 7.74 -7.82 2.24
N GLU A 163 7.29 -9.08 2.18
CA GLU A 163 7.21 -9.85 0.93
C GLU A 163 6.27 -9.20 -0.10
N ALA A 164 5.12 -8.69 0.35
CA ALA A 164 4.20 -7.94 -0.52
C ALA A 164 4.88 -6.67 -1.09
N GLY A 165 5.65 -5.97 -0.27
CA GLY A 165 6.47 -4.84 -0.72
C GLY A 165 7.45 -5.22 -1.83
N GLU A 166 8.16 -6.34 -1.69
CA GLU A 166 9.08 -6.87 -2.71
C GLU A 166 8.33 -7.21 -4.01
N GLN A 167 7.16 -7.83 -3.91
CA GLN A 167 6.33 -8.15 -5.06
C GLN A 167 5.83 -6.89 -5.80
N LEU A 168 5.53 -5.81 -5.10
CA LEU A 168 5.18 -4.53 -5.72
C LEU A 168 6.36 -3.92 -6.48
N GLU A 169 7.60 -4.08 -6.00
CA GLU A 169 8.79 -3.62 -6.75
C GLU A 169 8.96 -4.40 -8.07
N VAL A 170 8.63 -5.70 -8.10
CA VAL A 170 8.60 -6.47 -9.35
C VAL A 170 7.54 -5.92 -10.32
N VAL A 171 6.33 -5.59 -9.83
CA VAL A 171 5.29 -4.96 -10.66
C VAL A 171 5.77 -3.62 -11.23
N LYS A 172 6.38 -2.77 -10.40
CA LYS A 172 6.94 -1.48 -10.85
C LYS A 172 8.03 -1.67 -11.90
N PHE A 173 8.91 -2.63 -11.72
CA PHE A 173 9.95 -2.97 -12.70
C PHE A 173 9.35 -3.40 -14.05
N LEU A 174 8.36 -4.31 -14.04
CA LEU A 174 7.70 -4.80 -15.26
C LEU A 174 6.91 -3.73 -16.01
N THR A 175 6.50 -2.66 -15.32
CA THR A 175 5.61 -1.61 -15.85
C THR A 175 6.32 -0.26 -16.04
N ASP A 176 7.64 -0.20 -15.90
CA ASP A 176 8.40 1.05 -15.91
C ASP A 176 7.80 2.08 -14.93
N ASN A 177 7.72 1.69 -13.64
CA ASN A 177 7.07 2.46 -12.58
C ASN A 177 5.62 2.86 -12.92
N VAL A 178 4.86 1.91 -13.46
CA VAL A 178 3.44 2.10 -13.84
C VAL A 178 3.26 3.22 -14.88
N THR A 179 4.25 3.40 -15.75
CA THR A 179 4.24 4.42 -16.81
C THR A 179 3.75 3.82 -18.12
N PRO A 180 2.56 4.22 -18.62
CA PRO A 180 2.06 3.71 -19.90
C PRO A 180 3.00 4.09 -21.05
N PRO A 181 3.46 3.13 -21.88
CA PRO A 181 4.33 3.43 -23.00
C PRO A 181 3.60 4.25 -24.08
N GLU A 182 4.37 4.94 -24.92
CA GLU A 182 3.83 5.61 -26.08
C GLU A 182 3.06 4.62 -26.98
N GLY A 183 1.87 5.00 -27.41
CA GLY A 183 0.99 4.12 -28.19
C GLY A 183 0.29 3.01 -27.40
N ALA A 184 0.29 3.08 -26.05
CA ALA A 184 -0.53 2.20 -25.23
C ALA A 184 -2.02 2.38 -25.56
N CYS A 185 -2.73 1.26 -25.76
CA CYS A 185 -4.18 1.27 -26.00
C CYS A 185 -4.96 1.60 -24.70
N THR A 186 -6.27 1.83 -24.84
CA THR A 186 -7.14 2.19 -23.71
C THR A 186 -7.10 1.13 -22.60
N THR A 187 -7.14 -0.17 -22.94
CA THR A 187 -7.05 -1.25 -21.93
C THR A 187 -5.71 -1.21 -21.19
N TRP A 188 -4.60 -0.96 -21.88
CA TRP A 188 -3.28 -0.90 -21.25
C TRP A 188 -3.18 0.30 -20.29
N ARG A 189 -3.67 1.47 -20.69
CA ARG A 189 -3.73 2.65 -19.81
C ARG A 189 -4.62 2.41 -18.60
N ALA A 190 -5.78 1.77 -18.79
CA ALA A 190 -6.70 1.43 -17.70
C ALA A 190 -6.05 0.40 -16.73
N LEU A 191 -5.33 -0.60 -17.24
CA LEU A 191 -4.56 -1.54 -16.42
C LEU A 191 -3.56 -0.80 -15.53
N TYR A 192 -2.77 0.12 -16.10
CA TYR A 192 -1.75 0.83 -15.33
C TYR A 192 -2.38 1.78 -14.30
N ASN A 193 -3.47 2.45 -14.63
CA ASN A 193 -4.21 3.25 -13.65
C ASN A 193 -4.74 2.39 -12.49
N GLY A 194 -5.29 1.21 -12.79
CA GLY A 194 -5.75 0.28 -11.78
C GLY A 194 -4.63 -0.28 -10.91
N ILE A 195 -3.45 -0.54 -11.49
CA ILE A 195 -2.25 -0.97 -10.73
C ILE A 195 -1.79 0.15 -9.80
N ASP A 196 -1.74 1.42 -10.24
CA ASP A 196 -1.35 2.54 -9.37
C ASP A 196 -2.33 2.72 -8.21
N GLU A 197 -3.64 2.56 -8.47
CA GLU A 197 -4.66 2.58 -7.42
C GLU A 197 -4.48 1.41 -6.43
N PHE A 198 -4.28 0.19 -6.93
CA PHE A 198 -4.05 -1.00 -6.11
C PHE A 198 -2.81 -0.85 -5.22
N ILE A 199 -1.68 -0.40 -5.78
CA ILE A 199 -0.46 -0.14 -5.01
C ILE A 199 -0.74 0.86 -3.88
N GLY A 200 -1.50 1.92 -4.18
CA GLY A 200 -1.88 2.92 -3.18
C GLY A 200 -2.74 2.36 -2.07
N ASP A 201 -3.75 1.60 -2.43
CA ASP A 201 -4.66 0.96 -1.48
C ASP A 201 -3.92 -0.07 -0.60
N LEU A 202 -3.02 -0.89 -1.18
CA LEU A 202 -2.27 -1.89 -0.43
C LEU A 202 -1.27 -1.25 0.55
N MET A 203 -0.55 -0.20 0.13
CA MET A 203 0.36 0.51 1.03
C MET A 203 -0.38 1.21 2.18
N GLU A 204 -1.60 1.74 1.93
CA GLU A 204 -2.43 2.34 2.98
C GLU A 204 -2.96 1.28 3.95
N HIS A 205 -3.39 0.14 3.43
CA HIS A 205 -3.82 -1.03 4.19
C HIS A 205 -2.73 -1.49 5.16
N ILE A 206 -1.58 -1.88 4.64
CA ILE A 206 -0.41 -2.30 5.43
C ILE A 206 0.00 -1.24 6.45
N SER A 207 -0.05 0.04 6.08
CA SER A 207 0.29 1.13 7.00
C SER A 207 -0.66 1.23 8.18
N LEU A 208 -1.97 1.03 7.98
CA LEU A 208 -2.95 1.01 9.07
C LEU A 208 -2.70 -0.16 10.03
N GLU A 209 -2.36 -1.31 9.52
CA GLU A 209 -2.07 -2.49 10.32
C GLU A 209 -0.78 -2.34 11.11
N ASN A 210 0.33 -2.08 10.43
CA ASN A 210 1.65 -1.96 11.06
C ASN A 210 1.77 -0.80 12.05
N ASN A 211 0.94 0.25 11.94
CA ASN A 211 1.08 1.45 12.76
C ASN A 211 -0.08 1.68 13.75
N LEU A 212 -1.17 0.91 13.65
CA LEU A 212 -2.32 1.05 14.56
C LEU A 212 -2.76 -0.28 15.18
N LEU A 213 -2.74 -1.39 14.45
CA LEU A 213 -3.22 -2.67 14.95
C LEU A 213 -2.11 -3.49 15.62
N PHE A 214 -0.88 -3.43 15.08
CA PHE A 214 0.32 -4.17 15.50
C PHE A 214 1.23 -3.31 16.37
#